data_c17300bb98bf51bf80a2610121e5ef7a
#
_entry.id   c17300bb98bf51bf80a2610121e5ef7a
#
_cell.length_a   1.000
_cell.length_b   1.000
_cell.length_c   1.000
_cell.angle_alpha   90.00
_cell.angle_beta   90.00
_cell.angle_gamma   90.00
#
_symmetry.space_group_name_H-M   'P 1'
#
loop_
_entity.id
_entity.type
_entity.pdbx_description
1 polymer ?
#
loop_
_entity_poly.entity_id
_entity_poly.type
_entity_poly.pdbx_seq_one_letter_code
_entity_poly.pdbx_strand_id
1 'polypeptide(L)' 'YHASISMASKYRVKYQKLIERLRQARLDAGLTQVEAGKKLKKPQAYLSKIERGERRIDAVELGELAKVYGKSLNYFLK' A
#
# COMPACT_ATOMS: atom_id res chain seq x y z
N TYR A 1 19.01 -14.30 -17.81
CA TYR A 1 19.19 -12.87 -17.74
C TYR A 1 17.92 -12.11 -18.15
N HIS A 2 17.40 -12.40 -19.34
CA HIS A 2 16.15 -11.79 -19.79
C HIS A 2 14.98 -12.22 -18.93
N ALA A 3 14.98 -13.45 -18.43
CA ALA A 3 13.95 -13.95 -17.53
C ALA A 3 13.90 -13.14 -16.24
N SER A 4 15.07 -12.77 -15.70
CA SER A 4 15.14 -11.96 -14.49
C SER A 4 14.53 -10.59 -14.71
N ILE A 5 14.81 -9.96 -15.85
CA ILE A 5 14.25 -8.65 -16.18
C ILE A 5 12.73 -8.75 -16.32
N SER A 6 12.24 -9.79 -17.00
CA SER A 6 10.80 -10.01 -17.19
C SER A 6 10.09 -10.21 -15.85
N MET A 7 10.69 -10.99 -14.94
CA MET A 7 10.13 -11.23 -13.61
C MET A 7 10.09 -9.94 -12.79
N ALA A 8 11.15 -9.15 -12.87
CA ALA A 8 11.21 -7.87 -12.18
C ALA A 8 10.10 -6.92 -12.68
N SER A 9 9.84 -6.92 -13.97
CA SER A 9 8.77 -6.10 -14.57
C SER A 9 7.39 -6.56 -14.08
N LYS A 10 7.13 -7.87 -14.04
CA LYS A 10 5.87 -8.40 -13.54
C LYS A 10 5.67 -8.06 -12.06
N TYR A 11 6.70 -8.21 -11.26
CA TYR A 11 6.65 -7.86 -9.85
C TYR A 11 6.34 -6.37 -9.68
N ARG A 12 7.01 -5.54 -10.47
CA ARG A 12 6.83 -4.10 -10.40
C ARG A 12 5.38 -3.70 -10.72
N VAL A 13 4.80 -4.30 -11.74
CA VAL A 13 3.41 -4.02 -12.12
C VAL A 13 2.46 -4.42 -10.99
N LYS A 14 2.65 -5.58 -10.40
CA LYS A 14 1.81 -6.04 -9.29
C LYS A 14 1.93 -5.13 -8.08
N TYR A 15 3.15 -4.69 -7.79
CA TYR A 15 3.38 -3.81 -6.65
C TYR A 15 2.75 -2.44 -6.87
N GLN A 16 2.80 -1.93 -8.10
CA GLN A 16 2.14 -0.67 -8.45
C GLN A 16 0.63 -0.76 -8.23
N LYS A 17 0.03 -1.88 -8.61
CA LYS A 17 -1.40 -2.08 -8.38
C LYS A 17 -1.72 -2.11 -6.89
N LEU A 18 -0.87 -2.73 -6.09
CA LEU A 18 -1.03 -2.74 -4.63
C LEU A 18 -1.03 -1.32 -4.09
N ILE A 19 -0.08 -0.52 -4.51
CA ILE A 19 0.04 0.87 -4.08
C ILE A 19 -1.20 1.67 -4.45
N GLU A 20 -1.69 1.51 -5.67
CA GLU A 20 -2.91 2.19 -6.13
C GLU A 20 -4.11 1.82 -5.29
N ARG A 21 -4.22 0.53 -4.95
CA ARG A 21 -5.33 0.06 -4.12
C ARG A 21 -5.22 0.56 -2.69
N LEU A 22 -4.01 0.68 -2.16
CA LEU A 22 -3.81 1.25 -0.84
C LEU A 22 -4.27 2.70 -0.80
N ARG A 23 -3.91 3.48 -1.80
CA ARG A 23 -4.35 4.86 -1.88
C ARG A 23 -5.86 4.95 -2.04
N GLN A 24 -6.44 4.15 -2.92
CA GLN A 24 -7.88 4.16 -3.13
C GLN A 24 -8.63 3.77 -1.87
N ALA A 25 -8.15 2.76 -1.15
CA ALA A 25 -8.76 2.34 0.11
C ALA A 25 -8.76 3.46 1.13
N ARG A 26 -7.66 4.21 1.21
CA ARG A 26 -7.57 5.36 2.10
C ARG A 26 -8.61 6.42 1.73
N LEU A 27 -8.72 6.72 0.46
CA LEU A 27 -9.69 7.71 -0.03
C LEU A 27 -11.13 7.24 0.20
N ASP A 28 -11.40 5.95 -0.03
CA ASP A 28 -12.72 5.36 0.21
C ASP A 28 -13.09 5.44 1.70
N ALA A 29 -12.10 5.36 2.58
CA ALA A 29 -12.31 5.49 4.01
C ALA A 29 -12.47 6.94 4.45
N GLY A 30 -12.30 7.89 3.53
CA GLY A 30 -12.43 9.31 3.82
C GLY A 30 -11.27 9.89 4.62
N LEU A 31 -10.09 9.26 4.53
CA LEU A 31 -8.95 9.66 5.34
C LEU A 31 -7.88 10.36 4.51
N THR A 32 -7.31 11.43 5.09
CA THR A 32 -6.07 12.00 4.55
C THR A 32 -4.89 11.15 5.01
N GLN A 33 -3.72 11.39 4.43
CA GLN A 33 -2.50 10.70 4.87
C GLN A 33 -2.20 11.00 6.33
N VAL A 34 -2.42 12.24 6.76
CA VAL A 34 -2.22 12.64 8.16
C VAL A 34 -3.15 11.85 9.07
N GLU A 35 -4.43 11.80 8.71
CA GLU A 35 -5.43 11.09 9.52
C GLU A 35 -5.15 9.59 9.60
N ALA A 36 -4.80 8.98 8.47
CA ALA A 36 -4.45 7.57 8.44
C ALA A 36 -3.21 7.30 9.29
N GLY A 37 -2.22 8.19 9.20
CA GLY A 37 -1.02 8.09 10.02
C GLY A 37 -1.34 8.12 11.50
N LYS A 38 -2.23 9.02 11.93
CA LYS A 38 -2.63 9.08 13.33
C LYS A 38 -3.26 7.78 13.81
N LYS A 39 -4.11 7.17 12.99
CA LYS A 39 -4.74 5.90 13.33
C LYS A 39 -3.73 4.77 13.46
N LEU A 40 -2.66 4.84 12.69
CA LEU A 40 -1.58 3.83 12.69
C LEU A 40 -0.47 4.17 13.67
N LYS A 41 -0.52 5.35 14.29
CA LYS A 41 0.55 5.88 15.15
C LYS A 41 1.85 6.01 14.37
N LYS A 42 1.73 6.50 13.13
CA LYS A 42 2.86 6.72 12.23
C LYS A 42 2.81 8.15 11.69
N PRO A 43 3.95 8.74 11.35
CA PRO A 43 3.96 10.08 10.76
C PRO A 43 3.40 10.05 9.34
N GLN A 44 2.99 11.21 8.84
CA GLN A 44 2.50 11.31 7.45
C GLN A 44 3.51 10.79 6.45
N ALA A 45 4.80 11.02 6.68
CA ALA A 45 5.86 10.57 5.78
C ALA A 45 5.83 9.06 5.55
N TYR A 46 5.39 8.29 6.53
CA TYR A 46 5.24 6.83 6.40
C TYR A 46 4.24 6.51 5.28
N LEU A 47 3.05 7.12 5.34
CA LEU A 47 2.01 6.92 4.33
C LEU A 47 2.44 7.47 2.97
N SER A 48 3.01 8.66 2.97
CA SER A 48 3.46 9.30 1.74
C SER A 48 4.47 8.45 1.00
N LYS A 49 5.45 7.90 1.72
CA LYS A 49 6.49 7.05 1.10
C LYS A 49 5.93 5.74 0.58
N ILE A 50 4.99 5.15 1.31
CA ILE A 50 4.33 3.92 0.85
C ILE A 50 3.57 4.20 -0.45
N GLU A 51 2.80 5.27 -0.48
CA GLU A 51 1.94 5.57 -1.63
C GLU A 51 2.73 6.03 -2.86
N ARG A 52 3.97 6.50 -2.67
CA ARG A 52 4.86 6.82 -3.78
C ARG A 52 5.73 5.63 -4.20
N GLY A 53 5.62 4.51 -3.50
CA GLY A 53 6.41 3.33 -3.81
C GLY A 53 7.85 3.42 -3.34
N GLU A 54 8.17 4.39 -2.48
CA GLU A 54 9.53 4.59 -1.97
C GLU A 54 9.84 3.73 -0.75
N ARG A 55 8.81 3.26 -0.07
CA ARG A 55 8.97 2.40 1.10
C ARG A 55 8.17 1.13 0.88
N ARG A 56 8.84 0.00 1.01
CA ARG A 56 8.18 -1.30 0.95
C ARG A 56 7.27 -1.51 2.14
N ILE A 57 6.20 -2.26 1.92
CA ILE A 57 5.27 -2.62 2.98
C ILE A 57 5.35 -4.13 3.18
N ASP A 58 5.40 -4.58 4.44
CA ASP A 58 5.37 -6.00 4.74
C ASP A 58 3.94 -6.46 5.00
N ALA A 59 3.78 -7.78 5.20
CA ALA A 59 2.45 -8.37 5.35
C ALA A 59 1.73 -7.88 6.61
N VAL A 60 2.46 -7.65 7.69
CA VAL A 60 1.88 -7.17 8.95
C VAL A 60 1.37 -5.75 8.77
N GLU A 61 2.20 -4.91 8.16
CA GLU A 61 1.82 -3.52 7.89
C GLU A 61 0.61 -3.45 6.96
N LEU A 62 0.58 -4.31 5.94
CA LEU A 62 -0.56 -4.37 5.03
C LEU A 62 -1.84 -4.73 5.79
N GLY A 63 -1.75 -5.68 6.72
CA GLY A 63 -2.88 -6.05 7.55
C GLY A 63 -3.39 -4.89 8.39
N GLU A 64 -2.48 -4.12 8.95
CA GLU A 64 -2.85 -2.94 9.74
C GLU A 64 -3.55 -1.88 8.89
N LEU A 65 -3.02 -1.63 7.70
CA LEU A 65 -3.63 -0.68 6.76
C LEU A 65 -5.01 -1.15 6.32
N ALA A 66 -5.14 -2.42 6.00
CA ALA A 66 -6.42 -3.00 5.60
C ALA A 66 -7.46 -2.78 6.69
N LYS A 67 -7.09 -3.01 7.94
CA LYS A 67 -7.98 -2.84 9.08
C LYS A 67 -8.42 -1.39 9.23
N VAL A 68 -7.47 -0.46 9.15
CA VAL A 68 -7.77 0.97 9.29
C VAL A 68 -8.68 1.46 8.16
N TYR A 69 -8.47 0.95 6.95
CA TYR A 69 -9.27 1.37 5.79
C TYR A 69 -10.56 0.56 5.62
N GLY A 70 -10.79 -0.45 6.45
CA GLY A 70 -12.01 -1.25 6.37
C GLY A 70 -12.11 -2.13 5.15
N LYS A 71 -10.96 -2.61 4.65
CA LYS A 71 -10.90 -3.50 3.50
C LYS A 71 -10.35 -4.86 3.91
N SER A 72 -10.74 -5.91 3.18
CA SER A 72 -10.13 -7.23 3.35
C SER A 72 -8.76 -7.26 2.67
N LEU A 73 -7.89 -8.18 3.10
CA LEU A 73 -6.60 -8.38 2.44
C LEU A 73 -6.78 -8.72 0.97
N ASN A 74 -7.84 -9.46 0.65
CA ASN A 74 -8.13 -9.84 -0.72
C ASN A 74 -8.29 -8.66 -1.66
N TYR A 75 -8.83 -7.55 -1.13
CA TYR A 75 -8.99 -6.32 -1.90
C TYR A 75 -7.65 -5.85 -2.50
N PHE A 76 -6.57 -6.00 -1.72
CA PHE A 76 -5.26 -5.50 -2.14
C PHE A 76 -4.51 -6.50 -3.01
N LEU A 77 -4.83 -7.78 -2.93
CA LEU A 77 -4.05 -8.84 -3.56
C LEU A 77 -4.67 -9.40 -4.85
N LYS A 78 -5.77 -8.85 -5.27
CA LYS A 78 -6.44 -9.30 -6.50
C LYS A 78 -5.60 -9.06 -7.73
#